data_6a6064332023e49ccbb0e2b48276494c
#
_entry.id   6a6064332023e49ccbb0e2b48276494c
#
_cell.length_a   1.000
_cell.length_b   1.000
_cell.length_c   1.000
_cell.angle_alpha   90.00
_cell.angle_beta   90.00
_cell.angle_gamma   90.00
#
_symmetry.space_group_name_H-M   'P 1'
#
loop_
_entity.id
_entity.type
_entity.pdbx_description
1 polymer ?
#
loop_
_entity_poly.entity_id
_entity_poly.type
_entity_poly.pdbx_seq_one_letter_code
_entity_poly.pdbx_strand_id
1 'polypeptide(L)'
;GYHTMTSGFLIGEVIRRVTGKTVGAYFNEEVSLKLNADFYIGTPEEHHHRVGNMIPPNAGDMESIEELNHHLDFTPGSVNMRVMENYDFEEDHQAIMATPEWWKAEIPAGNGMSNARGVVRAQTAIANEGKAFGVQLISNETCKRANEVQISGIDELIGIPMTYCMGYAQRNEPFGVFGDPKTTIHWGG
;
A
#
# COMPACT_ATOMS: atom_id res chain seq x y z
N GLY A 1 -3.14 -13.52 6.71
CA GLY A 1 -4.17 -12.62 6.21
C GLY A 1 -3.64 -11.24 5.90
N TYR A 2 -4.41 -10.49 5.16
CA TYR A 2 -4.10 -9.11 4.81
C TYR A 2 -3.96 -8.19 6.04
N HIS A 3 -2.93 -7.38 6.07
CA HIS A 3 -2.69 -6.39 7.13
C HIS A 3 -2.94 -4.98 6.60
N THR A 4 -4.08 -4.41 6.86
CA THR A 4 -4.51 -3.12 6.27
C THR A 4 -3.56 -1.98 6.65
N MET A 5 -3.32 -1.75 7.94
CA MET A 5 -2.51 -0.63 8.42
C MET A 5 -1.20 -1.07 9.10
N THR A 6 -1.26 -2.16 9.84
CA THR A 6 -0.17 -2.55 10.76
C THR A 6 1.06 -3.12 10.04
N SER A 7 0.93 -3.66 8.83
CA SER A 7 2.07 -4.15 8.04
C SER A 7 3.12 -3.07 7.79
N GLY A 8 2.67 -1.85 7.53
CA GLY A 8 3.57 -0.71 7.29
C GLY A 8 4.45 -0.40 8.49
N PHE A 9 3.91 -0.45 9.71
CA PHE A 9 4.69 -0.25 10.93
C PHE A 9 5.69 -1.37 11.18
N LEU A 10 5.32 -2.63 10.91
CA LEU A 10 6.23 -3.76 11.05
C LEU A 10 7.41 -3.65 10.09
N ILE A 11 7.14 -3.34 8.81
CA ILE A 11 8.19 -3.14 7.80
C ILE A 11 9.02 -1.91 8.12
N GLY A 12 8.39 -0.81 8.53
CA GLY A 12 9.05 0.41 8.96
C GLY A 12 10.02 0.18 10.12
N GLU A 13 9.64 -0.63 11.10
CA GLU A 13 10.53 -0.98 12.22
C GLU A 13 11.73 -1.85 11.77
N VAL A 14 11.53 -2.76 10.80
CA VAL A 14 12.65 -3.51 10.20
C VAL A 14 13.62 -2.55 9.50
N ILE A 15 13.11 -1.62 8.71
CA ILE A 15 13.94 -0.60 8.04
C ILE A 15 14.71 0.21 9.09
N ARG A 16 14.05 0.67 10.14
CA ARG A 16 14.67 1.45 11.21
C ARG A 16 15.81 0.68 11.89
N ARG A 17 15.62 -0.60 12.18
CA ARG A 17 16.66 -1.44 12.81
C ARG A 17 17.85 -1.68 11.90
N VAL A 18 17.62 -1.86 10.60
CA VAL A 18 18.68 -2.16 9.63
C VAL A 18 19.44 -0.90 9.22
N THR A 19 18.77 0.24 9.10
CA THR A 19 19.35 1.47 8.52
C THR A 19 19.58 2.59 9.52
N GLY A 20 18.94 2.55 10.69
CA GLY A 20 18.90 3.64 11.65
C GLY A 20 17.99 4.81 11.26
N LYS A 21 17.27 4.70 10.14
CA LYS A 21 16.40 5.75 9.58
C LYS A 21 14.93 5.39 9.76
N THR A 22 14.07 6.41 9.84
CA THR A 22 12.63 6.19 9.71
C THR A 22 12.29 5.73 8.29
N VAL A 23 11.12 5.12 8.11
CA VAL A 23 10.71 4.64 6.78
C VAL A 23 10.54 5.79 5.79
N GLY A 24 10.02 6.95 6.23
CA GLY A 24 9.88 8.13 5.38
C GLY A 24 11.22 8.70 4.95
N ALA A 25 12.17 8.85 5.88
CA ALA A 25 13.52 9.31 5.56
C ALA A 25 14.23 8.34 4.59
N TYR A 26 14.15 7.02 4.87
CA TYR A 26 14.74 6.00 4.01
C TYR A 26 14.13 6.01 2.60
N PHE A 27 12.79 6.04 2.50
CA PHE A 27 12.09 6.06 1.22
C PHE A 27 12.42 7.33 0.41
N ASN A 28 12.47 8.48 1.09
CA ASN A 28 12.84 9.72 0.41
C ASN A 28 14.25 9.67 -0.18
N GLU A 29 15.24 9.24 0.60
CA GLU A 29 16.64 9.20 0.17
C GLU A 29 16.90 8.12 -0.89
N GLU A 30 16.34 6.93 -0.69
CA GLU A 30 16.67 5.76 -1.50
C GLU A 30 15.77 5.61 -2.73
N VAL A 31 14.55 6.16 -2.70
CA VAL A 31 13.59 6.04 -3.79
C VAL A 31 13.23 7.39 -4.40
N SER A 32 12.61 8.29 -3.60
CA SER A 32 12.01 9.51 -4.13
C SER A 32 13.04 10.42 -4.81
N LEU A 33 14.13 10.72 -4.13
CA LEU A 33 15.21 11.57 -4.69
C LEU A 33 15.91 10.90 -5.87
N LYS A 34 16.24 9.62 -5.78
CA LYS A 34 16.95 8.90 -6.84
C LYS A 34 16.13 8.78 -8.13
N LEU A 35 14.83 8.61 -8.01
CA LEU A 35 13.92 8.46 -9.14
C LEU A 35 13.22 9.76 -9.52
N ASN A 36 13.52 10.87 -8.84
CA ASN A 36 12.80 12.14 -8.99
C ASN A 36 11.27 11.93 -8.89
N ALA A 37 10.85 11.16 -7.89
CA ALA A 37 9.45 10.85 -7.60
C ALA A 37 8.94 11.82 -6.55
N ASP A 38 7.88 12.55 -6.86
CA ASP A 38 7.19 13.41 -5.90
C ASP A 38 6.28 12.54 -5.03
N PHE A 39 6.91 11.86 -4.06
CA PHE A 39 6.24 10.89 -3.19
C PHE A 39 6.85 10.93 -1.79
N TYR A 40 5.99 11.06 -0.78
CA TYR A 40 6.37 11.17 0.62
C TYR A 40 5.61 10.16 1.48
N ILE A 41 6.30 9.58 2.46
CA ILE A 41 5.72 8.89 3.62
C ILE A 41 6.09 9.77 4.82
N GLY A 42 5.11 10.47 5.38
CA GLY A 42 5.37 11.62 6.25
C GLY A 42 5.77 12.84 5.43
N THR A 43 4.77 13.60 4.99
CA THR A 43 4.97 14.77 4.12
C THR A 43 5.57 15.94 4.89
N PRO A 44 6.71 16.52 4.45
CA PRO A 44 7.27 17.73 5.05
C PRO A 44 6.30 18.91 5.01
N GLU A 45 6.34 19.76 6.04
CA GLU A 45 5.42 20.88 6.22
C GLU A 45 5.41 21.87 5.03
N GLU A 46 6.57 22.08 4.42
CA GLU A 46 6.69 22.93 3.23
C GLU A 46 5.88 22.44 2.02
N HIS A 47 5.46 21.19 2.03
CA HIS A 47 4.65 20.58 0.96
C HIS A 47 3.16 20.44 1.31
N HIS A 48 2.74 20.74 2.53
CA HIS A 48 1.34 20.59 2.96
C HIS A 48 0.37 21.40 2.10
N HIS A 49 0.77 22.56 1.61
CA HIS A 49 -0.04 23.40 0.71
C HIS A 49 -0.38 22.72 -0.64
N ARG A 50 0.27 21.60 -0.97
CA ARG A 50 0.07 20.84 -2.20
C ARG A 50 -0.84 19.64 -2.00
N VAL A 51 -1.14 19.27 -0.74
CA VAL A 51 -2.00 18.13 -0.44
C VAL A 51 -3.45 18.50 -0.77
N GLY A 52 -4.07 17.71 -1.64
CA GLY A 52 -5.47 17.87 -2.00
C GLY A 52 -6.39 17.23 -0.96
N ASN A 53 -7.62 17.70 -0.91
CA ASN A 53 -8.65 17.08 -0.08
C ASN A 53 -9.02 15.70 -0.63
N MET A 54 -9.26 14.76 0.27
CA MET A 54 -9.79 13.46 -0.09
C MET A 54 -11.25 13.61 -0.50
N ILE A 55 -11.61 13.01 -1.63
CA ILE A 55 -12.99 12.95 -2.12
C ILE A 55 -13.54 11.59 -1.72
N PRO A 56 -14.63 11.53 -0.93
CA PRO A 56 -15.23 10.26 -0.53
C PRO A 56 -15.77 9.49 -1.73
N PRO A 57 -15.89 8.16 -1.64
CA PRO A 57 -16.52 7.36 -2.67
C PRO A 57 -17.99 7.79 -2.88
N ASN A 58 -18.47 7.68 -4.11
CA ASN A 58 -19.86 7.95 -4.44
C ASN A 58 -20.76 6.72 -4.11
N ALA A 59 -22.07 6.88 -4.26
CA ALA A 59 -23.02 5.81 -3.94
C ALA A 59 -22.81 4.52 -4.77
N GLY A 60 -22.41 4.64 -6.03
CA GLY A 60 -22.13 3.46 -6.86
C GLY A 60 -20.85 2.72 -6.42
N ASP A 61 -19.85 3.46 -5.96
CA ASP A 61 -18.64 2.86 -5.39
C ASP A 61 -18.96 2.11 -4.09
N MET A 62 -19.92 2.62 -3.29
CA MET A 62 -20.38 1.98 -2.06
C MET A 62 -21.09 0.65 -2.33
N GLU A 63 -21.91 0.55 -3.37
CA GLU A 63 -22.54 -0.73 -3.78
C GLU A 63 -21.50 -1.79 -4.12
N SER A 64 -20.43 -1.41 -4.84
CA SER A 64 -19.34 -2.31 -5.16
C SER A 64 -18.57 -2.79 -3.91
N ILE A 65 -18.42 -1.94 -2.91
CA ILE A 65 -17.82 -2.30 -1.62
C ILE A 65 -18.73 -3.27 -0.85
N GLU A 66 -20.06 -3.06 -0.87
CA GLU A 66 -21.01 -3.97 -0.23
C GLU A 66 -20.97 -5.38 -0.87
N GLU A 67 -20.86 -5.47 -2.20
CA GLU A 67 -20.70 -6.75 -2.89
C GLU A 67 -19.41 -7.48 -2.45
N LEU A 68 -18.30 -6.76 -2.29
CA LEU A 68 -17.05 -7.33 -1.76
C LEU A 68 -17.22 -7.84 -0.33
N ASN A 69 -17.99 -7.16 0.51
CA ASN A 69 -18.20 -7.54 1.89
C ASN A 69 -18.98 -8.86 2.06
N HIS A 70 -19.68 -9.35 1.04
CA HIS A 70 -20.36 -10.65 1.08
C HIS A 70 -19.41 -11.83 1.30
N HIS A 71 -18.12 -11.66 1.05
CA HIS A 71 -17.10 -12.69 1.27
C HIS A 71 -16.51 -12.65 2.68
N LEU A 72 -16.86 -11.65 3.49
CA LEU A 72 -16.29 -11.48 4.82
C LEU A 72 -17.10 -12.26 5.86
N ASP A 73 -16.39 -12.90 6.78
CA ASP A 73 -17.00 -13.61 7.91
C ASP A 73 -17.15 -12.66 9.10
N PHE A 74 -18.38 -12.23 9.37
CA PHE A 74 -18.72 -11.38 10.52
C PHE A 74 -19.33 -12.17 11.69
N THR A 75 -19.14 -13.49 11.75
CA THR A 75 -19.58 -14.27 12.91
C THR A 75 -18.78 -13.87 14.18
N PRO A 76 -19.44 -13.88 15.36
CA PRO A 76 -18.74 -13.53 16.60
C PRO A 76 -17.46 -14.36 16.82
N GLY A 77 -16.34 -13.69 17.04
CA GLY A 77 -15.03 -14.31 17.25
C GLY A 77 -14.24 -14.65 15.97
N SER A 78 -14.80 -14.40 14.79
CA SER A 78 -14.05 -14.50 13.51
C SER A 78 -12.88 -13.53 13.45
N VAL A 79 -11.95 -13.76 12.51
CA VAL A 79 -10.81 -12.85 12.30
C VAL A 79 -11.29 -11.45 11.94
N ASN A 80 -12.28 -11.34 11.07
CA ASN A 80 -12.86 -10.05 10.66
C ASN A 80 -13.43 -9.29 11.84
N MET A 81 -14.27 -9.95 12.68
CA MET A 81 -14.83 -9.31 13.85
C MET A 81 -13.77 -8.80 14.83
N ARG A 82 -12.74 -9.60 15.13
CA ARG A 82 -11.65 -9.20 16.01
C ARG A 82 -10.83 -8.03 15.43
N VAL A 83 -10.71 -7.92 14.12
CA VAL A 83 -10.07 -6.75 13.47
C VAL A 83 -10.97 -5.53 13.61
N MET A 84 -12.28 -5.68 13.36
CA MET A 84 -13.25 -4.59 13.46
C MET A 84 -13.40 -4.05 14.89
N GLU A 85 -13.30 -4.90 15.92
CA GLU A 85 -13.32 -4.49 17.32
C GLU A 85 -12.19 -3.50 17.71
N ASN A 86 -11.12 -3.45 16.91
CA ASN A 86 -10.01 -2.50 17.09
C ASN A 86 -10.16 -1.23 16.23
N TYR A 87 -11.23 -1.09 15.49
CA TYR A 87 -11.47 0.04 14.60
C TYR A 87 -12.51 0.97 15.21
N ASP A 88 -12.18 2.23 15.36
CA ASP A 88 -13.14 3.23 15.83
C ASP A 88 -13.97 3.75 14.64
N PHE A 89 -15.20 3.25 14.52
CA PHE A 89 -16.14 3.65 13.46
C PHE A 89 -16.85 4.98 13.77
N GLU A 90 -16.74 5.51 14.99
CA GLU A 90 -17.34 6.80 15.36
C GLU A 90 -16.45 7.97 14.95
N GLU A 91 -15.16 7.70 14.67
CA GLU A 91 -14.20 8.71 14.25
C GLU A 91 -14.41 9.13 12.80
N ASP A 92 -14.42 10.42 12.53
CA ASP A 92 -14.43 10.94 11.15
C ASP A 92 -13.04 10.79 10.52
N HIS A 93 -12.77 9.63 9.96
CA HIS A 93 -11.50 9.34 9.34
C HIS A 93 -11.16 10.29 8.17
N GLN A 94 -12.15 10.82 7.46
CA GLN A 94 -11.90 11.79 6.39
C GLN A 94 -11.40 13.12 6.97
N ALA A 95 -12.00 13.57 8.06
CA ALA A 95 -11.53 14.77 8.74
C ALA A 95 -10.10 14.61 9.26
N ILE A 96 -9.78 13.43 9.82
CA ILE A 96 -8.42 13.10 10.30
C ILE A 96 -7.42 13.10 9.13
N MET A 97 -7.75 12.44 8.03
CA MET A 97 -6.89 12.36 6.84
C MET A 97 -6.65 13.73 6.16
N ALA A 98 -7.48 14.72 6.46
CA ALA A 98 -7.34 16.09 5.97
C ALA A 98 -6.49 17.00 6.89
N THR A 99 -5.86 16.44 7.93
CA THR A 99 -5.08 17.21 8.89
C THR A 99 -3.58 17.22 8.59
N PRO A 100 -2.86 18.33 8.94
CA PRO A 100 -1.40 18.37 8.88
C PRO A 100 -0.72 17.28 9.72
N GLU A 101 -1.32 16.88 10.83
CA GLU A 101 -0.84 15.82 11.72
C GLU A 101 -0.81 14.48 10.99
N TRP A 102 -1.90 14.15 10.25
CA TRP A 102 -1.96 12.95 9.42
C TRP A 102 -0.94 12.99 8.30
N TRP A 103 -0.80 14.11 7.59
CA TRP A 103 0.15 14.22 6.47
C TRP A 103 1.60 14.07 6.90
N LYS A 104 1.91 14.56 8.10
CA LYS A 104 3.25 14.51 8.71
C LYS A 104 3.57 13.15 9.31
N ALA A 105 2.57 12.39 9.74
CA ALA A 105 2.76 11.07 10.32
C ALA A 105 3.34 10.09 9.28
N GLU A 106 4.23 9.21 9.73
CA GLU A 106 4.72 8.10 8.91
C GLU A 106 3.85 6.87 9.13
N ILE A 107 2.83 6.69 8.30
CA ILE A 107 1.92 5.54 8.29
C ILE A 107 2.09 4.81 6.95
N PRO A 108 3.09 3.93 6.80
CA PRO A 108 3.55 3.48 5.49
C PRO A 108 2.50 2.73 4.66
N ALA A 109 1.51 2.12 5.33
CA ALA A 109 0.41 1.42 4.66
C ALA A 109 -0.81 2.32 4.37
N GLY A 110 -0.83 3.58 4.83
CA GLY A 110 -2.06 4.38 4.80
C GLY A 110 -1.93 5.81 4.30
N ASN A 111 -0.78 6.46 4.40
CA ASN A 111 -0.70 7.90 4.12
C ASN A 111 0.46 8.34 3.21
N GLY A 112 0.81 7.53 2.23
CA GLY A 112 1.72 7.97 1.17
C GLY A 112 1.11 9.12 0.37
N MET A 113 1.74 10.31 0.39
CA MET A 113 1.30 11.48 -0.36
C MET A 113 2.06 11.59 -1.67
N SER A 114 1.32 11.56 -2.78
CA SER A 114 1.89 11.59 -4.13
C SER A 114 0.85 12.01 -5.15
N ASN A 115 1.25 12.06 -6.40
CA ASN A 115 0.38 12.09 -7.56
C ASN A 115 0.64 10.85 -8.44
N ALA A 116 -0.21 10.58 -9.42
CA ALA A 116 -0.08 9.40 -10.29
C ALA A 116 1.31 9.29 -10.93
N ARG A 117 1.94 10.40 -11.29
CA ARG A 117 3.29 10.42 -11.88
C ARG A 117 4.36 10.03 -10.85
N GLY A 118 4.25 10.52 -9.60
CA GLY A 118 5.15 10.16 -8.51
C GLY A 118 5.05 8.66 -8.18
N VAL A 119 3.83 8.12 -8.10
CA VAL A 119 3.59 6.69 -7.89
C VAL A 119 4.21 5.86 -9.01
N VAL A 120 3.95 6.20 -10.28
CA VAL A 120 4.54 5.50 -11.43
C VAL A 120 6.06 5.54 -11.37
N ARG A 121 6.67 6.69 -11.06
CA ARG A 121 8.13 6.78 -10.96
C ARG A 121 8.70 5.87 -9.88
N ALA A 122 8.08 5.83 -8.72
CA ALA A 122 8.51 4.95 -7.63
C ALA A 122 8.38 3.46 -7.99
N GLN A 123 7.32 3.07 -8.71
CA GLN A 123 7.03 1.67 -9.06
C GLN A 123 7.79 1.19 -10.31
N THR A 124 8.24 2.08 -11.18
CA THR A 124 8.87 1.72 -12.46
C THR A 124 10.08 0.78 -12.30
N ALA A 125 10.85 0.92 -11.23
CA ALA A 125 12.01 0.05 -10.99
C ALA A 125 11.60 -1.42 -10.81
N ILE A 126 10.52 -1.70 -10.10
CA ILE A 126 10.01 -3.07 -9.90
C ILE A 126 9.59 -3.69 -11.24
N ALA A 127 8.93 -2.91 -12.09
CA ALA A 127 8.48 -3.37 -13.41
C ALA A 127 9.64 -3.56 -14.43
N ASN A 128 10.82 -3.01 -14.16
CA ASN A 128 11.97 -3.02 -15.07
C ASN A 128 13.22 -3.61 -14.41
N GLU A 129 13.10 -4.77 -13.83
CA GLU A 129 14.23 -5.56 -13.28
C GLU A 129 15.10 -4.77 -12.28
N GLY A 130 14.47 -3.89 -11.52
CA GLY A 130 15.10 -3.07 -10.48
C GLY A 130 15.70 -1.75 -10.99
N LYS A 131 15.53 -1.41 -12.27
CA LYS A 131 16.13 -0.22 -12.89
C LYS A 131 15.05 0.75 -13.41
N ALA A 132 15.18 2.03 -13.12
CA ALA A 132 14.32 3.07 -13.64
C ALA A 132 15.09 4.38 -13.89
N PHE A 133 14.80 5.08 -14.97
CA PHE A 133 15.34 6.40 -15.31
C PHE A 133 16.88 6.49 -15.23
N GLY A 134 17.58 5.42 -15.59
CA GLY A 134 19.05 5.34 -15.52
C GLY A 134 19.60 4.95 -14.15
N VAL A 135 18.76 4.78 -13.12
CA VAL A 135 19.13 4.39 -11.76
C VAL A 135 18.87 2.91 -11.54
N GLN A 136 19.83 2.17 -11.02
CA GLN A 136 19.63 0.82 -10.47
C GLN A 136 19.21 0.96 -9.01
N LEU A 137 17.93 0.78 -8.72
CA LEU A 137 17.36 0.94 -7.38
C LEU A 137 17.58 -0.30 -6.53
N ILE A 138 17.26 -1.47 -7.08
CA ILE A 138 17.50 -2.80 -6.50
C ILE A 138 18.12 -3.72 -7.54
N SER A 139 18.80 -4.77 -7.12
CA SER A 139 19.36 -5.74 -8.09
C SER A 139 18.26 -6.50 -8.83
N ASN A 140 18.55 -6.97 -10.04
CA ASN A 140 17.65 -7.83 -10.79
C ASN A 140 17.29 -9.10 -9.99
N GLU A 141 18.27 -9.69 -9.31
CA GLU A 141 18.05 -10.85 -8.44
C GLU A 141 17.06 -10.55 -7.31
N THR A 142 17.23 -9.42 -6.62
CA THR A 142 16.29 -8.96 -5.56
C THR A 142 14.91 -8.71 -6.14
N CYS A 143 14.81 -8.10 -7.32
CA CYS A 143 13.54 -7.86 -7.99
C CYS A 143 12.82 -9.17 -8.34
N LYS A 144 13.53 -10.15 -8.89
CA LYS A 144 12.99 -11.48 -9.17
C LYS A 144 12.50 -12.16 -7.89
N ARG A 145 13.32 -12.15 -6.84
CA ARG A 145 12.97 -12.73 -5.55
C ARG A 145 11.75 -12.05 -4.91
N ALA A 146 11.62 -10.73 -5.05
CA ALA A 146 10.44 -10.01 -4.55
C ALA A 146 9.14 -10.42 -5.26
N ASN A 147 9.24 -10.84 -6.52
CA ASN A 147 8.11 -11.28 -7.33
C ASN A 147 7.78 -12.77 -7.19
N GLU A 148 8.58 -13.55 -6.45
CA GLU A 148 8.28 -14.94 -6.17
C GLU A 148 7.05 -15.07 -5.28
N VAL A 149 6.16 -16.03 -5.62
CA VAL A 149 4.98 -16.34 -4.82
C VAL A 149 5.41 -16.81 -3.44
N GLN A 150 4.92 -16.13 -2.42
CA GLN A 150 5.17 -16.45 -1.01
C GLN A 150 4.04 -17.32 -0.43
N ILE A 151 2.80 -17.02 -0.78
CA ILE A 151 1.63 -17.75 -0.32
C ILE A 151 0.49 -17.60 -1.33
N SER A 152 -0.32 -18.66 -1.48
CA SER A 152 -1.55 -18.64 -2.27
C SER A 152 -2.65 -19.38 -1.53
N GLY A 153 -3.85 -18.83 -1.54
CA GLY A 153 -5.02 -19.40 -0.86
C GLY A 153 -6.10 -18.36 -0.61
N ILE A 154 -7.14 -18.73 0.12
CA ILE A 154 -8.16 -17.79 0.56
C ILE A 154 -7.55 -16.93 1.68
N ASP A 155 -7.56 -15.62 1.48
CA ASP A 155 -7.18 -14.68 2.55
C ASP A 155 -8.34 -14.56 3.55
N GLU A 156 -8.08 -14.90 4.81
CA GLU A 156 -9.11 -14.96 5.85
C GLU A 156 -9.69 -13.58 6.20
N LEU A 157 -8.97 -12.50 5.91
CA LEU A 157 -9.46 -11.14 6.18
C LEU A 157 -10.25 -10.57 5.01
N ILE A 158 -9.82 -10.81 3.78
CA ILE A 158 -10.50 -10.33 2.56
C ILE A 158 -11.58 -11.31 2.08
N GLY A 159 -11.49 -12.59 2.47
CA GLY A 159 -12.46 -13.64 2.14
C GLY A 159 -12.36 -14.19 0.72
N ILE A 160 -11.36 -13.82 -0.06
CA ILE A 160 -11.19 -14.19 -1.47
C ILE A 160 -9.83 -14.88 -1.72
N PRO A 161 -9.70 -15.67 -2.81
CA PRO A 161 -8.43 -16.24 -3.22
C PRO A 161 -7.40 -15.14 -3.52
N MET A 162 -6.25 -15.21 -2.87
CA MET A 162 -5.14 -14.27 -3.08
C MET A 162 -3.83 -15.04 -3.32
N THR A 163 -2.97 -14.48 -4.15
CA THR A 163 -1.60 -14.97 -4.36
C THR A 163 -0.64 -13.83 -4.11
N TYR A 164 0.08 -13.90 -2.99
CA TYR A 164 0.98 -12.85 -2.56
C TYR A 164 2.43 -13.13 -2.91
N CYS A 165 3.12 -12.10 -3.35
CA CYS A 165 4.57 -11.97 -3.37
C CYS A 165 5.01 -10.88 -2.36
N MET A 166 6.27 -10.47 -2.35
CA MET A 166 6.73 -9.46 -1.39
C MET A 166 6.16 -8.08 -1.73
N GLY A 167 5.17 -7.62 -0.95
CA GLY A 167 4.54 -6.31 -1.06
C GLY A 167 3.52 -6.16 -2.19
N TYR A 168 3.26 -7.21 -2.96
CA TYR A 168 2.30 -7.21 -4.07
C TYR A 168 1.48 -8.49 -4.08
N ALA A 169 0.34 -8.46 -4.78
CA ALA A 169 -0.35 -9.65 -5.22
C ALA A 169 -0.04 -9.93 -6.69
N GLN A 170 0.04 -11.20 -7.05
CA GLN A 170 -0.07 -11.60 -8.44
C GLN A 170 -1.53 -11.47 -8.86
N ARG A 171 -1.76 -11.31 -10.17
CA ARG A 171 -3.10 -11.19 -10.72
C ARG A 171 -4.02 -12.29 -10.19
N ASN A 172 -5.11 -11.88 -9.56
CA ASN A 172 -6.21 -12.73 -9.15
C ASN A 172 -7.50 -12.26 -9.85
N GLU A 173 -8.31 -13.21 -10.32
CA GLU A 173 -9.72 -12.93 -10.46
C GLU A 173 -10.31 -12.88 -9.03
N PRO A 174 -11.01 -11.90 -8.60
CA PRO A 174 -12.01 -11.06 -9.25
C PRO A 174 -11.61 -9.62 -9.54
N PHE A 175 -10.40 -9.18 -9.18
CA PHE A 175 -10.00 -7.76 -9.32
C PHE A 175 -9.71 -7.31 -10.77
N GLY A 176 -10.18 -8.05 -11.75
CA GLY A 176 -10.06 -7.69 -13.15
C GLY A 176 -8.81 -8.21 -13.85
N VAL A 177 -8.87 -8.16 -15.17
CA VAL A 177 -7.87 -8.73 -16.07
C VAL A 177 -6.91 -7.62 -16.52
N PHE A 178 -5.85 -7.39 -15.72
CA PHE A 178 -4.77 -6.51 -16.14
C PHE A 178 -3.53 -7.32 -16.51
N GLY A 179 -3.14 -7.32 -17.78
CA GLY A 179 -1.90 -7.94 -18.24
C GLY A 179 -1.85 -9.47 -18.17
N ASP A 180 -0.64 -10.02 -18.32
CA ASP A 180 -0.37 -11.46 -18.23
C ASP A 180 -0.39 -11.92 -16.76
N PRO A 181 -1.19 -12.97 -16.43
CA PRO A 181 -1.27 -13.50 -15.06
C PRO A 181 0.07 -13.95 -14.47
N LYS A 182 1.02 -14.33 -15.31
CA LYS A 182 2.32 -14.85 -14.85
C LYS A 182 3.34 -13.75 -14.54
N THR A 183 3.16 -12.57 -15.10
CA THR A 183 4.14 -11.47 -15.01
C THR A 183 3.59 -10.21 -14.39
N THR A 184 2.26 -10.12 -14.22
CA THR A 184 1.63 -8.94 -13.66
C THR A 184 1.50 -9.10 -12.15
N ILE A 185 2.08 -8.13 -11.44
CA ILE A 185 1.86 -7.92 -10.02
C ILE A 185 1.11 -6.60 -9.83
N HIS A 186 0.27 -6.55 -8.84
CA HIS A 186 -0.54 -5.37 -8.56
C HIS A 186 -0.79 -5.19 -7.07
N TRP A 187 -1.20 -4.01 -6.69
CA TRP A 187 -1.87 -3.71 -5.44
C TRP A 187 -2.83 -2.55 -5.68
N GLY A 188 -3.94 -2.57 -4.97
CA GLY A 188 -4.93 -1.49 -4.94
C GLY A 188 -5.11 -0.97 -3.51
N GLY A 189 -5.72 0.21 -3.36
CA GLY A 189 -6.08 0.83 -2.09
C GLY A 189 -7.05 1.95 -2.32
#